data_9aa4b6eed06617a71e7d1669f48c0763
#
_entry.id   9aa4b6eed06617a71e7d1669f48c0763
#
_cell.length_a   1.000
_cell.length_b   1.000
_cell.length_c   1.000
_cell.angle_alpha   90.00
_cell.angle_beta   90.00
_cell.angle_gamma   90.00
#
_symmetry.space_group_name_H-M   'P 1'
#
loop_
_entity.id
_entity.type
_entity.pdbx_description
1 polymer ?
#
loop_
_entity_poly.entity_id
_entity_poly.type
_entity_poly.pdbx_seq_one_letter_code
_entity_poly.pdbx_strand_id
1 'polypeptide(L)'
;MEHALSPTTLSELRRPRPYPAVSVLTPTHPREPYRAQDQVRLRNVVAEAKKQLEADPSVTRERRVDVERQLDQALAEIDLTHAEDGLVIFAAPGEHQVWSVARTVPERVVLSDTFLTRNLVSAQAAERPFWVLSVSVDRVTLWHGALDRVTEARVGGFPLTRDIQNFDAERQEQIGDVPSKFRDEDTRHFLKEADSALGAVLQHNPGQLYVTGEPAALSLLDEIGGITKSAVHVPHGGLAHGTREAVWQAVRPVIAAENRRGTDAVARELETALGRKAFAAGVDEVWRSAREGRVRLLAVEENYRATVRGEDGDHLIPAESGDLDAREDIVDEIVEQCLETGAEVRFVPDGTLIDAQGIAGVLRY
;
A
#
# COMPACT_ATOMS: atom_id res chain seq x y z
N MET A 1 18.81 1.06 2.93
CA MET A 1 17.33 1.15 3.15
C MET A 1 16.62 0.32 2.12
N GLU A 2 15.67 -0.49 2.54
CA GLU A 2 14.83 -1.30 1.66
C GLU A 2 13.51 -0.61 1.37
N HIS A 3 12.94 -0.81 0.18
CA HIS A 3 11.71 -0.16 -0.28
C HIS A 3 10.66 -1.15 -0.80
N ALA A 4 11.02 -2.40 -1.06
CA ALA A 4 10.10 -3.40 -1.60
C ALA A 4 9.97 -4.61 -0.70
N LEU A 5 8.76 -4.85 -0.19
CA LEU A 5 8.44 -6.00 0.64
C LEU A 5 8.00 -7.18 -0.23
N SER A 6 8.82 -8.23 -0.27
CA SER A 6 8.43 -9.49 -0.92
C SER A 6 7.75 -10.44 0.09
N PRO A 7 6.94 -11.41 -0.38
CA PRO A 7 6.39 -12.44 0.51
C PRO A 7 7.46 -13.23 1.26
N THR A 8 8.61 -13.48 0.62
CA THR A 8 9.75 -14.17 1.25
C THR A 8 10.37 -13.32 2.35
N THR A 9 10.62 -12.03 2.07
CA THR A 9 11.16 -11.08 3.06
C THR A 9 10.22 -10.93 4.25
N LEU A 10 8.91 -10.83 3.99
CA LEU A 10 7.92 -10.76 5.05
C LEU A 10 7.91 -12.01 5.93
N SER A 11 8.02 -13.20 5.33
CA SER A 11 8.14 -14.47 6.07
C SER A 11 9.42 -14.52 6.92
N GLU A 12 10.53 -13.97 6.44
CA GLU A 12 11.78 -13.86 7.19
C GLU A 12 11.69 -12.90 8.36
N LEU A 13 11.05 -11.74 8.17
CA LEU A 13 10.84 -10.74 9.22
C LEU A 13 9.99 -11.28 10.36
N ARG A 14 9.04 -12.15 10.11
CA ARG A 14 8.13 -12.75 11.09
C ARG A 14 8.74 -13.88 11.92
N ARG A 15 9.89 -14.40 11.53
CA ARG A 15 10.50 -15.48 12.32
C ARG A 15 10.77 -15.03 13.74
N PRO A 16 10.41 -15.84 14.75
CA PRO A 16 10.76 -15.57 16.15
C PRO A 16 12.28 -15.43 16.31
N ARG A 17 12.68 -14.46 17.09
CA ARG A 17 14.09 -14.12 17.40
C ARG A 17 14.39 -14.27 18.86
N PRO A 18 15.67 -14.48 19.22
CA PRO A 18 16.05 -14.37 20.63
C PRO A 18 15.71 -12.97 21.15
N TYR A 19 14.88 -12.91 22.18
CA TYR A 19 14.49 -11.64 22.81
C TYR A 19 15.72 -10.81 23.22
N PRO A 20 15.74 -9.47 22.97
CA PRO A 20 14.67 -8.68 22.37
C PRO A 20 14.84 -8.51 20.85
N ALA A 21 13.72 -8.59 20.14
CA ALA A 21 13.57 -8.01 18.80
C ALA A 21 12.98 -6.60 18.97
N VAL A 22 13.71 -5.60 18.51
CA VAL A 22 13.34 -4.19 18.66
C VAL A 22 12.79 -3.65 17.35
N SER A 23 11.60 -3.07 17.39
CA SER A 23 10.99 -2.35 16.28
C SER A 23 10.89 -0.88 16.64
N VAL A 24 11.54 -0.01 15.85
CA VAL A 24 11.49 1.45 16.00
C VAL A 24 10.79 2.04 14.79
N LEU A 25 9.73 2.79 15.03
CA LEU A 25 8.95 3.48 14.01
C LEU A 25 9.07 4.99 14.23
N THR A 26 9.23 5.75 13.15
CA THR A 26 9.26 7.21 13.22
C THR A 26 8.72 7.83 11.92
N PRO A 27 7.86 8.85 12.02
CA PRO A 27 7.45 9.60 10.84
C PRO A 27 8.61 10.40 10.29
N THR A 28 8.66 10.55 8.98
CA THR A 28 9.63 11.36 8.24
C THR A 28 8.92 12.29 7.27
N HIS A 29 9.58 13.39 6.92
CA HIS A 29 9.05 14.39 5.99
C HIS A 29 10.05 14.59 4.86
N PRO A 30 9.82 14.00 3.67
CA PRO A 30 10.80 14.05 2.57
C PRO A 30 11.04 15.45 2.02
N ARG A 31 10.24 16.46 2.42
CA ARG A 31 10.34 17.85 1.96
C ARG A 31 11.03 18.73 3.01
N GLU A 32 12.00 19.52 2.58
CA GLU A 32 12.52 20.62 3.42
C GLU A 32 11.42 21.64 3.75
N PRO A 33 11.42 22.23 4.96
CA PRO A 33 12.54 22.39 5.91
C PRO A 33 12.62 21.32 7.04
N TYR A 34 11.84 20.28 7.00
CA TYR A 34 11.62 19.37 8.15
C TYR A 34 12.75 18.34 8.39
N ARG A 35 13.70 18.15 7.48
CA ARG A 35 14.78 17.14 7.61
C ARG A 35 15.61 17.26 8.90
N ALA A 36 15.91 18.48 9.32
CA ALA A 36 16.68 18.67 10.57
C ALA A 36 15.89 18.21 11.80
N GLN A 37 14.57 18.38 11.79
CA GLN A 37 13.68 17.90 12.85
C GLN A 37 13.57 16.38 12.83
N ASP A 38 13.46 15.78 11.64
CA ASP A 38 13.41 14.34 11.48
C ASP A 38 14.70 13.66 11.97
N GLN A 39 15.87 14.27 11.71
CA GLN A 39 17.13 13.76 12.23
C GLN A 39 17.20 13.79 13.75
N VAL A 40 16.66 14.83 14.38
CA VAL A 40 16.59 14.92 15.85
C VAL A 40 15.59 13.88 16.39
N ARG A 41 14.41 13.79 15.75
CA ARG A 41 13.38 12.80 16.14
C ARG A 41 13.91 11.38 16.06
N LEU A 42 14.57 11.02 14.95
CA LEU A 42 15.16 9.70 14.76
C LEU A 42 16.18 9.36 15.84
N ARG A 43 17.05 10.30 16.20
CA ARG A 43 17.99 10.09 17.31
C ARG A 43 17.28 9.90 18.65
N ASN A 44 16.23 10.68 18.90
CA ASN A 44 15.47 10.60 20.15
C ASN A 44 14.75 9.25 20.30
N VAL A 45 14.10 8.77 19.24
CA VAL A 45 13.39 7.49 19.28
C VAL A 45 14.35 6.31 19.42
N VAL A 46 15.54 6.36 18.80
CA VAL A 46 16.58 5.34 19.00
C VAL A 46 17.15 5.40 20.42
N ALA A 47 17.33 6.61 20.97
CA ALA A 47 17.75 6.75 22.38
C ALA A 47 16.70 6.20 23.36
N GLU A 48 15.42 6.38 23.07
CA GLU A 48 14.33 5.78 23.85
C GLU A 48 14.37 4.24 23.76
N ALA A 49 14.61 3.68 22.58
CA ALA A 49 14.79 2.23 22.42
C ALA A 49 15.93 1.69 23.30
N LYS A 50 17.08 2.36 23.33
CA LYS A 50 18.21 1.98 24.20
C LYS A 50 17.87 2.07 25.68
N LYS A 51 17.13 3.10 26.07
CA LYS A 51 16.68 3.26 27.46
C LYS A 51 15.72 2.15 27.88
N GLN A 52 14.80 1.74 27.00
CA GLN A 52 13.90 0.61 27.27
C GLN A 52 14.68 -0.71 27.38
N LEU A 53 15.67 -0.95 26.52
CA LEU A 53 16.58 -2.10 26.61
C LEU A 53 17.36 -2.13 27.92
N GLU A 54 17.76 -0.98 28.45
CA GLU A 54 18.46 -0.86 29.73
C GLU A 54 17.54 -1.10 30.92
N ALA A 55 16.29 -0.66 30.81
CA ALA A 55 15.29 -0.80 31.87
C ALA A 55 14.70 -2.22 31.99
N ASP A 56 14.79 -3.02 30.94
CA ASP A 56 14.20 -4.36 30.89
C ASP A 56 15.12 -5.41 31.58
N PRO A 57 14.70 -5.96 32.72
CA PRO A 57 15.50 -6.95 33.47
C PRO A 57 15.62 -8.31 32.75
N SER A 58 14.78 -8.60 31.75
CA SER A 58 14.82 -9.84 30.97
C SER A 58 15.91 -9.80 29.89
N VAL A 59 16.43 -8.61 29.54
CA VAL A 59 17.48 -8.41 28.57
C VAL A 59 18.86 -8.58 29.20
N THR A 60 19.59 -9.62 28.79
CA THR A 60 20.97 -9.81 29.26
C THR A 60 21.89 -8.69 28.75
N ARG A 61 22.93 -8.38 29.54
CA ARG A 61 23.92 -7.34 29.17
C ARG A 61 24.53 -7.58 27.75
N GLU A 62 24.81 -8.82 27.42
CA GLU A 62 25.41 -9.18 26.14
C GLU A 62 24.48 -8.84 24.97
N ARG A 63 23.21 -9.27 25.07
CA ARG A 63 22.19 -8.99 24.05
C ARG A 63 21.91 -7.50 23.94
N ARG A 64 21.83 -6.79 25.06
CA ARG A 64 21.64 -5.33 25.06
C ARG A 64 22.74 -4.63 24.26
N VAL A 65 24.01 -4.89 24.58
CA VAL A 65 25.14 -4.27 23.87
C VAL A 65 25.14 -4.59 22.39
N ASP A 66 24.76 -5.81 22.02
CA ASP A 66 24.67 -6.19 20.61
C ASP A 66 23.54 -5.46 19.89
N VAL A 67 22.33 -5.43 20.45
CA VAL A 67 21.17 -4.73 19.84
C VAL A 67 21.39 -3.22 19.79
N GLU A 68 21.99 -2.61 20.82
CA GLU A 68 22.37 -1.19 20.79
C GLU A 68 23.34 -0.90 19.63
N ARG A 69 24.31 -1.79 19.39
CA ARG A 69 25.23 -1.68 18.24
C ARG A 69 24.47 -1.81 16.90
N GLN A 70 23.51 -2.74 16.79
CA GLN A 70 22.69 -2.88 15.59
C GLN A 70 21.85 -1.62 15.32
N LEU A 71 21.28 -1.02 16.38
CA LEU A 71 20.56 0.25 16.27
C LEU A 71 21.47 1.41 15.81
N ASP A 72 22.72 1.46 16.30
CA ASP A 72 23.70 2.47 15.86
C ASP A 72 24.12 2.29 14.39
N GLN A 73 24.28 1.05 13.96
CA GLN A 73 24.57 0.72 12.56
C GLN A 73 23.39 1.09 11.66
N ALA A 74 22.17 0.72 12.04
CA ALA A 74 20.97 1.11 11.33
C ALA A 74 20.85 2.63 11.19
N LEU A 75 21.10 3.37 12.28
CA LEU A 75 21.07 4.84 12.25
C LEU A 75 22.11 5.44 11.30
N ALA A 76 23.29 4.83 11.20
CA ALA A 76 24.36 5.28 10.30
C ALA A 76 24.04 5.02 8.80
N GLU A 77 23.20 4.04 8.49
CA GLU A 77 22.79 3.69 7.12
C GLU A 77 21.63 4.54 6.59
N ILE A 78 20.94 5.30 7.46
CA ILE A 78 19.76 6.07 7.08
C ILE A 78 20.18 7.33 6.32
N ASP A 79 19.74 7.42 5.07
CA ASP A 79 19.79 8.64 4.28
C ASP A 79 18.40 9.28 4.21
N LEU A 80 18.18 10.29 5.04
CA LEU A 80 16.93 11.06 5.07
C LEU A 80 16.63 11.82 3.77
N THR A 81 17.60 11.90 2.84
CA THR A 81 17.39 12.54 1.53
C THR A 81 16.47 11.70 0.65
N HIS A 82 16.53 10.39 0.83
CA HIS A 82 15.76 9.40 0.07
C HIS A 82 14.69 8.71 0.92
N ALA A 83 14.49 9.14 2.17
CA ALA A 83 13.42 8.64 3.01
C ALA A 83 12.05 9.11 2.49
N GLU A 84 11.06 8.25 2.61
CA GLU A 84 9.65 8.54 2.31
C GLU A 84 8.93 9.11 3.56
N ASP A 85 7.63 8.85 3.74
CA ASP A 85 6.82 9.46 4.82
C ASP A 85 7.00 8.78 6.17
N GLY A 86 7.67 7.63 6.23
CA GLY A 86 7.96 6.92 7.46
C GLY A 86 9.20 6.03 7.36
N LEU A 87 9.83 5.81 8.50
CA LEU A 87 10.93 4.87 8.68
C LEU A 87 10.57 3.81 9.70
N VAL A 88 10.95 2.57 9.40
CA VAL A 88 10.86 1.42 10.29
C VAL A 88 12.25 0.81 10.42
N ILE A 89 12.75 0.70 11.64
CA ILE A 89 14.03 0.08 11.96
C ILE A 89 13.73 -1.18 12.76
N PHE A 90 14.26 -2.29 12.30
CA PHE A 90 14.29 -3.54 13.05
C PHE A 90 15.70 -3.83 13.52
N ALA A 91 15.85 -4.21 14.77
CA ALA A 91 17.13 -4.61 15.34
C ALA A 91 16.95 -5.80 16.30
N ALA A 92 17.77 -6.82 16.14
CA ALA A 92 17.82 -7.98 17.00
C ALA A 92 19.29 -8.43 17.20
N PRO A 93 19.60 -9.37 18.08
CA PRO A 93 20.96 -9.85 18.23
C PRO A 93 21.56 -10.32 16.89
N GLY A 94 22.60 -9.63 16.43
CA GLY A 94 23.34 -9.95 15.21
C GLY A 94 22.76 -9.41 13.89
N GLU A 95 21.58 -8.76 13.90
CA GLU A 95 20.95 -8.26 12.67
C GLU A 95 20.24 -6.91 12.86
N HIS A 96 20.17 -6.13 11.79
CA HIS A 96 19.27 -4.98 11.68
C HIS A 96 18.79 -4.81 10.24
N GLN A 97 17.66 -4.12 10.07
CA GLN A 97 17.10 -3.74 8.79
C GLN A 97 16.47 -2.35 8.90
N VAL A 98 16.55 -1.59 7.82
CA VAL A 98 15.95 -0.25 7.72
C VAL A 98 15.02 -0.21 6.52
N TRP A 99 13.77 0.16 6.77
CA TRP A 99 12.71 0.26 5.78
C TRP A 99 12.22 1.69 5.67
N SER A 100 12.10 2.18 4.44
CA SER A 100 11.40 3.41 4.12
C SER A 100 10.02 3.06 3.59
N VAL A 101 8.99 3.71 4.12
CA VAL A 101 7.60 3.45 3.76
C VAL A 101 6.90 4.73 3.35
N ALA A 102 6.16 4.66 2.25
CA ALA A 102 5.46 5.78 1.66
C ALA A 102 4.12 6.09 2.38
N ARG A 103 4.10 5.93 3.69
CA ARG A 103 3.02 6.35 4.57
C ARG A 103 3.58 6.81 5.90
N THR A 104 2.88 7.74 6.53
CA THR A 104 3.22 8.15 7.90
C THR A 104 3.02 6.98 8.86
N VAL A 105 4.03 6.70 9.66
CA VAL A 105 3.97 5.75 10.78
C VAL A 105 4.00 6.51 12.10
N PRO A 106 3.43 5.97 13.18
CA PRO A 106 3.52 6.61 14.49
C PRO A 106 4.95 6.52 15.03
N GLU A 107 5.34 7.49 15.85
CA GLU A 107 6.58 7.38 16.63
C GLU A 107 6.40 6.33 17.71
N ARG A 108 7.19 5.26 17.67
CA ARG A 108 7.04 4.15 18.59
C ARG A 108 8.31 3.28 18.69
N VAL A 109 8.50 2.69 19.88
CA VAL A 109 9.46 1.62 20.16
C VAL A 109 8.70 0.43 20.71
N VAL A 110 8.97 -0.76 20.20
CA VAL A 110 8.39 -2.02 20.71
C VAL A 110 9.51 -3.05 20.87
N LEU A 111 9.55 -3.70 22.03
CA LEU A 111 10.41 -4.85 22.34
C LEU A 111 9.53 -6.10 22.36
N SER A 112 9.87 -7.10 21.54
CA SER A 112 9.11 -8.35 21.40
C SER A 112 10.03 -9.50 21.03
N ASP A 113 9.47 -10.70 20.80
CA ASP A 113 10.16 -11.84 20.20
C ASP A 113 10.13 -11.81 18.65
N THR A 114 9.30 -10.93 18.09
CA THR A 114 9.15 -10.75 16.63
C THR A 114 9.23 -9.26 16.27
N PHE A 115 9.49 -8.96 15.01
CA PHE A 115 9.42 -7.59 14.49
C PHE A 115 7.97 -7.18 14.20
N LEU A 116 7.65 -5.92 14.41
CA LEU A 116 6.33 -5.33 14.16
C LEU A 116 6.12 -5.08 12.66
N THR A 117 5.65 -6.09 11.92
CA THR A 117 5.61 -6.07 10.45
C THR A 117 4.36 -5.43 9.86
N ARG A 118 3.28 -5.24 10.64
CA ARG A 118 2.00 -4.69 10.17
C ARG A 118 2.15 -3.38 9.41
N ASN A 119 3.03 -2.50 9.88
CA ASN A 119 3.24 -1.20 9.22
C ASN A 119 3.80 -1.35 7.80
N LEU A 120 4.66 -2.35 7.56
CA LEU A 120 5.15 -2.69 6.22
C LEU A 120 4.03 -3.29 5.37
N VAL A 121 3.24 -4.22 5.92
CA VAL A 121 2.10 -4.84 5.23
C VAL A 121 1.05 -3.79 4.87
N SER A 122 0.73 -2.91 5.81
CA SER A 122 -0.22 -1.82 5.59
C SER A 122 0.29 -0.80 4.56
N ALA A 123 1.58 -0.45 4.59
CA ALA A 123 2.21 0.41 3.60
C ALA A 123 2.13 -0.23 2.21
N GLN A 124 2.51 -1.49 2.07
CA GLN A 124 2.40 -2.23 0.81
C GLN A 124 0.95 -2.31 0.29
N ALA A 125 -0.01 -2.53 1.18
CA ALA A 125 -1.42 -2.54 0.81
C ALA A 125 -1.93 -1.16 0.34
N ALA A 126 -1.40 -0.08 0.90
CA ALA A 126 -1.73 1.29 0.51
C ALA A 126 -1.02 1.72 -0.79
N GLU A 127 0.18 1.24 -1.04
CA GLU A 127 0.98 1.56 -2.22
C GLU A 127 0.39 1.05 -3.54
N ARG A 128 -0.69 0.29 -3.54
CA ARG A 128 -1.27 -0.34 -4.75
C ARG A 128 -0.87 0.40 -6.02
N PRO A 129 0.15 -0.07 -6.76
CA PRO A 129 0.57 0.58 -7.97
C PRO A 129 -0.59 0.57 -8.98
N PHE A 130 -0.74 1.66 -9.69
CA PHE A 130 -1.74 1.79 -10.74
C PHE A 130 -1.14 2.39 -11.99
N TRP A 131 -1.83 2.20 -13.08
CA TRP A 131 -1.43 2.73 -14.37
C TRP A 131 -2.47 3.71 -14.89
N VAL A 132 -2.01 4.76 -15.55
CA VAL A 132 -2.89 5.69 -16.28
C VAL A 132 -2.44 5.73 -17.72
N LEU A 133 -3.34 5.36 -18.64
CA LEU A 133 -3.15 5.54 -20.07
C LEU A 133 -3.87 6.81 -20.49
N SER A 134 -3.12 7.81 -20.95
CA SER A 134 -3.69 9.05 -21.47
C SER A 134 -3.69 9.02 -23.00
N VAL A 135 -4.88 9.11 -23.58
CA VAL A 135 -5.11 8.83 -25.02
C VAL A 135 -5.54 10.08 -25.77
N SER A 136 -4.88 10.34 -26.89
CA SER A 136 -5.32 11.26 -27.93
C SER A 136 -5.13 10.66 -29.33
N VAL A 137 -5.53 11.39 -30.37
CA VAL A 137 -5.43 10.93 -31.78
C VAL A 137 -3.99 10.79 -32.26
N ASP A 138 -3.07 11.53 -31.72
CA ASP A 138 -1.68 11.66 -32.13
C ASP A 138 -0.68 11.11 -31.13
N ARG A 139 -1.11 10.91 -29.88
CA ARG A 139 -0.23 10.50 -28.80
C ARG A 139 -0.95 9.64 -27.76
N VAL A 140 -0.25 8.63 -27.30
CA VAL A 140 -0.65 7.84 -26.14
C VAL A 140 0.49 7.83 -25.14
N THR A 141 0.24 8.30 -23.92
CA THR A 141 1.23 8.38 -22.84
C THR A 141 0.82 7.45 -21.71
N LEU A 142 1.78 6.69 -21.23
CA LEU A 142 1.59 5.81 -20.07
C LEU A 142 2.19 6.45 -18.82
N TRP A 143 1.48 6.37 -17.71
CA TRP A 143 1.91 6.85 -16.42
C TRP A 143 1.86 5.72 -15.40
N HIS A 144 2.87 5.61 -14.59
CA HIS A 144 2.89 4.77 -13.41
C HIS A 144 2.55 5.63 -12.19
N GLY A 145 1.57 5.18 -11.41
CA GLY A 145 1.11 5.86 -10.22
C GLY A 145 1.27 5.01 -8.97
N ALA A 146 1.56 5.66 -7.87
CA ALA A 146 1.52 5.09 -6.53
C ALA A 146 1.19 6.20 -5.53
N LEU A 147 0.37 5.87 -4.54
CA LEU A 147 -0.08 6.80 -3.49
C LEU A 147 -0.75 8.06 -4.07
N ASP A 148 -0.04 9.19 -4.01
CA ASP A 148 -0.53 10.52 -4.37
C ASP A 148 0.15 11.15 -5.59
N ARG A 149 0.85 10.35 -6.40
CA ARG A 149 1.63 10.84 -7.53
C ARG A 149 1.60 9.92 -8.74
N VAL A 150 1.80 10.51 -9.91
CA VAL A 150 2.03 9.80 -11.16
C VAL A 150 3.35 10.23 -11.79
N THR A 151 4.02 9.31 -12.47
CA THR A 151 5.28 9.55 -13.19
C THR A 151 5.15 8.98 -14.60
N GLU A 152 5.59 9.72 -15.62
CA GLU A 152 5.57 9.25 -17.01
C GLU A 152 6.45 7.99 -17.12
N ALA A 153 5.85 6.90 -17.60
CA ALA A 153 6.53 5.63 -17.78
C ALA A 153 7.04 5.51 -19.21
N ARG A 154 8.36 5.38 -19.36
CA ARG A 154 9.02 5.17 -20.66
C ARG A 154 9.38 3.70 -20.85
N VAL A 155 8.35 2.85 -20.89
CA VAL A 155 8.46 1.40 -20.99
C VAL A 155 7.51 0.90 -22.10
N GLY A 156 7.78 -0.26 -22.68
CA GLY A 156 6.90 -0.85 -23.68
C GLY A 156 6.68 0.00 -24.95
N GLY A 157 7.60 0.91 -25.26
CA GLY A 157 7.50 1.83 -26.40
C GLY A 157 6.78 3.15 -26.11
N PHE A 158 6.20 3.31 -24.91
CA PHE A 158 5.55 4.58 -24.54
C PHE A 158 6.55 5.71 -24.30
N PRO A 159 6.18 6.97 -24.64
CA PRO A 159 4.95 7.40 -25.30
C PRO A 159 4.89 7.01 -26.77
N LEU A 160 3.76 6.50 -27.23
CA LEU A 160 3.51 6.27 -28.64
C LEU A 160 3.03 7.56 -29.30
N THR A 161 3.55 7.86 -30.48
CA THR A 161 3.20 9.07 -31.24
C THR A 161 3.02 8.73 -32.71
N ARG A 162 2.10 9.41 -33.36
CA ARG A 162 1.96 9.38 -34.83
C ARG A 162 1.91 10.79 -35.41
N ASP A 163 2.42 10.93 -36.63
CA ASP A 163 2.35 12.21 -37.34
C ASP A 163 0.98 12.34 -38.02
N ILE A 164 0.23 13.39 -37.71
CA ILE A 164 -1.08 13.69 -38.31
C ILE A 164 -0.97 14.68 -39.48
N GLN A 165 0.24 15.18 -39.77
CA GLN A 165 0.43 16.40 -40.60
C GLN A 165 -0.11 16.33 -42.02
N ASN A 166 -0.49 15.17 -42.56
CA ASN A 166 -0.85 15.06 -43.99
C ASN A 166 -2.29 14.63 -44.34
N PHE A 167 -3.15 14.36 -43.34
CA PHE A 167 -4.46 13.77 -43.66
C PHE A 167 -5.64 14.74 -43.59
N ASP A 168 -5.56 15.83 -42.87
CA ASP A 168 -6.71 16.74 -42.67
C ASP A 168 -6.87 17.80 -43.74
N ALA A 169 -5.81 18.20 -44.44
CA ALA A 169 -5.90 19.30 -45.44
C ALA A 169 -6.58 18.86 -46.72
N GLU A 170 -6.30 17.65 -47.25
CA GLU A 170 -6.90 17.14 -48.47
C GLU A 170 -8.35 16.63 -48.32
N ARG A 171 -8.72 16.18 -47.09
CA ARG A 171 -10.07 15.70 -46.80
C ARG A 171 -11.06 16.80 -46.40
N GLN A 172 -10.62 17.90 -45.82
CA GLN A 172 -11.48 19.05 -45.51
C GLN A 172 -12.08 19.72 -46.78
N GLU A 173 -11.40 19.62 -47.93
CA GLU A 173 -11.91 20.17 -49.18
C GLU A 173 -12.96 19.28 -49.87
N GLN A 174 -13.07 17.99 -49.52
CA GLN A 174 -13.92 17.04 -50.26
C GLN A 174 -15.24 16.64 -49.62
N ILE A 175 -15.43 16.83 -48.27
CA ILE A 175 -16.65 16.32 -47.61
C ILE A 175 -17.09 17.30 -46.51
N GLY A 176 -18.29 17.89 -46.69
CA GLY A 176 -18.92 18.86 -45.79
C GLY A 176 -19.39 18.33 -44.40
N ASP A 177 -19.13 17.08 -44.09
CA ASP A 177 -19.34 16.48 -42.77
C ASP A 177 -18.00 15.92 -42.27
N VAL A 178 -17.40 16.56 -41.28
CA VAL A 178 -16.13 16.11 -40.66
C VAL A 178 -16.42 14.82 -39.91
N PRO A 179 -15.96 13.65 -40.37
CA PRO A 179 -16.04 12.43 -39.55
C PRO A 179 -15.25 12.66 -38.24
N SER A 180 -15.79 12.22 -37.12
CA SER A 180 -15.08 12.26 -35.87
C SER A 180 -13.66 11.69 -36.08
N LYS A 181 -12.61 12.44 -35.67
CA LYS A 181 -11.18 12.07 -35.78
C LYS A 181 -10.87 10.67 -35.27
N PHE A 182 -11.73 10.10 -34.44
CA PHE A 182 -11.60 8.76 -33.86
C PHE A 182 -12.28 7.65 -34.69
N ARG A 183 -12.97 7.96 -35.80
CA ARG A 183 -13.56 6.97 -36.71
C ARG A 183 -12.67 6.57 -37.88
N ASP A 184 -11.47 7.15 -37.91
CA ASP A 184 -10.48 6.83 -38.93
C ASP A 184 -9.85 5.46 -38.64
N GLU A 185 -9.65 4.65 -39.66
CA GLU A 185 -9.02 3.33 -39.59
C GLU A 185 -7.59 3.42 -39.05
N ASP A 186 -6.86 4.47 -39.39
CA ASP A 186 -5.49 4.71 -38.90
C ASP A 186 -5.50 5.00 -37.38
N THR A 187 -6.51 5.70 -36.88
CA THR A 187 -6.67 5.93 -35.44
C THR A 187 -6.98 4.63 -34.72
N ARG A 188 -7.83 3.80 -35.31
CA ARG A 188 -8.15 2.46 -34.79
C ARG A 188 -6.89 1.58 -34.70
N HIS A 189 -6.09 1.60 -35.77
CA HIS A 189 -4.84 0.85 -35.80
C HIS A 189 -3.84 1.33 -34.71
N PHE A 190 -3.66 2.63 -34.61
CA PHE A 190 -2.79 3.24 -33.58
C PHE A 190 -3.23 2.92 -32.17
N LEU A 191 -4.51 3.00 -31.85
CA LEU A 191 -5.02 2.65 -30.54
C LEU A 191 -4.92 1.14 -30.25
N LYS A 192 -5.06 0.29 -31.28
CA LYS A 192 -4.85 -1.16 -31.14
C LYS A 192 -3.39 -1.50 -30.85
N GLU A 193 -2.46 -0.79 -31.46
CA GLU A 193 -1.03 -0.90 -31.16
C GLU A 193 -0.75 -0.49 -29.71
N ALA A 194 -1.32 0.64 -29.26
CA ALA A 194 -1.20 1.12 -27.89
C ALA A 194 -1.76 0.12 -26.86
N ASP A 195 -2.94 -0.47 -27.14
CA ASP A 195 -3.53 -1.51 -26.27
C ASP A 195 -2.66 -2.76 -26.19
N SER A 196 -2.08 -3.19 -27.32
CA SER A 196 -1.17 -4.33 -27.37
C SER A 196 0.14 -4.07 -26.59
N ALA A 197 0.74 -2.90 -26.76
CA ALA A 197 1.94 -2.48 -26.04
C ALA A 197 1.68 -2.41 -24.52
N LEU A 198 0.53 -1.87 -24.13
CA LEU A 198 0.09 -1.83 -22.73
C LEU A 198 -0.03 -3.25 -22.14
N GLY A 199 -0.57 -4.20 -22.92
CA GLY A 199 -0.68 -5.59 -22.52
C GLY A 199 0.64 -6.20 -22.11
N ALA A 200 1.68 -5.96 -22.89
CA ALA A 200 3.03 -6.43 -22.57
C ALA A 200 3.57 -5.81 -21.28
N VAL A 201 3.28 -4.54 -21.01
CA VAL A 201 3.68 -3.88 -19.74
C VAL A 201 2.95 -4.48 -18.55
N LEU A 202 1.62 -4.63 -18.64
CA LEU A 202 0.80 -5.13 -17.52
C LEU A 202 1.04 -6.62 -17.17
N GLN A 203 1.51 -7.41 -18.14
CA GLN A 203 1.93 -8.80 -17.87
C GLN A 203 3.13 -8.87 -16.90
N HIS A 204 4.04 -7.92 -16.97
CA HIS A 204 5.23 -7.87 -16.11
C HIS A 204 4.97 -7.07 -14.82
N ASN A 205 4.14 -6.06 -14.90
CA ASN A 205 3.82 -5.15 -13.80
C ASN A 205 2.30 -4.96 -13.68
N PRO A 206 1.59 -5.93 -13.09
CA PRO A 206 0.14 -5.85 -12.95
C PRO A 206 -0.26 -4.69 -12.01
N GLY A 207 -1.39 -4.06 -12.30
CA GLY A 207 -1.93 -2.96 -11.50
C GLY A 207 -3.29 -2.51 -12.03
N GLN A 208 -4.01 -1.74 -11.21
CA GLN A 208 -5.27 -1.14 -11.64
C GLN A 208 -5.01 -0.17 -12.79
N LEU A 209 -5.82 -0.27 -13.86
CA LEU A 209 -5.70 0.59 -15.04
C LEU A 209 -6.80 1.65 -15.06
N TYR A 210 -6.39 2.90 -15.26
CA TYR A 210 -7.24 4.03 -15.56
C TYR A 210 -6.94 4.50 -16.99
N VAL A 211 -7.96 4.86 -17.75
CA VAL A 211 -7.78 5.39 -19.11
C VAL A 211 -8.43 6.76 -19.22
N THR A 212 -7.62 7.76 -19.58
CA THR A 212 -8.10 9.13 -19.81
C THR A 212 -8.14 9.43 -21.29
N GLY A 213 -9.16 10.13 -21.72
CA GLY A 213 -9.34 10.51 -23.12
C GLY A 213 -10.66 11.22 -23.35
N GLU A 214 -10.85 11.71 -24.56
CA GLU A 214 -12.17 12.19 -24.98
C GLU A 214 -13.16 11.01 -25.08
N PRO A 215 -14.46 11.23 -24.86
CA PRO A 215 -15.46 10.15 -24.89
C PRO A 215 -15.42 9.30 -26.18
N ALA A 216 -15.14 9.93 -27.32
CA ALA A 216 -15.02 9.23 -28.60
C ALA A 216 -13.82 8.27 -28.64
N ALA A 217 -12.69 8.65 -28.05
CA ALA A 217 -11.49 7.79 -27.94
C ALA A 217 -11.75 6.60 -27.01
N LEU A 218 -12.38 6.85 -25.87
CA LEU A 218 -12.74 5.81 -24.92
C LEU A 218 -13.73 4.80 -25.53
N SER A 219 -14.74 5.28 -26.26
CA SER A 219 -15.68 4.40 -26.98
C SER A 219 -14.98 3.54 -28.03
N LEU A 220 -14.00 4.11 -28.73
CA LEU A 220 -13.24 3.37 -29.76
C LEU A 220 -12.34 2.29 -29.11
N LEU A 221 -11.74 2.57 -27.97
CA LEU A 221 -10.99 1.57 -27.20
C LEU A 221 -11.89 0.42 -26.74
N ASP A 222 -13.11 0.70 -26.29
CA ASP A 222 -14.10 -0.32 -25.94
C ASP A 222 -14.46 -1.22 -27.14
N GLU A 223 -14.60 -0.62 -28.33
CA GLU A 223 -14.86 -1.36 -29.57
C GLU A 223 -13.66 -2.25 -29.97
N ILE A 224 -12.43 -1.81 -29.74
CA ILE A 224 -11.22 -2.61 -29.97
C ILE A 224 -11.23 -3.86 -29.09
N GLY A 225 -11.77 -3.76 -27.88
CA GLY A 225 -12.04 -4.91 -27.02
C GLY A 225 -10.81 -5.55 -26.38
N GLY A 226 -9.70 -4.81 -26.28
CA GLY A 226 -8.46 -5.27 -25.67
C GLY A 226 -8.41 -5.09 -24.14
N ILE A 227 -7.23 -4.89 -23.62
CA ILE A 227 -6.95 -4.75 -22.17
C ILE A 227 -7.64 -3.50 -21.59
N THR A 228 -7.69 -2.43 -22.34
CA THR A 228 -8.33 -1.17 -21.94
C THR A 228 -9.84 -1.31 -21.68
N LYS A 229 -10.49 -2.35 -22.18
CA LYS A 229 -11.91 -2.63 -21.91
C LYS A 229 -12.22 -2.87 -20.44
N SER A 230 -11.27 -3.42 -19.68
CA SER A 230 -11.42 -3.66 -18.25
C SER A 230 -10.96 -2.48 -17.38
N ALA A 231 -10.49 -1.40 -17.99
CA ALA A 231 -10.00 -0.22 -17.32
C ALA A 231 -11.13 0.65 -16.73
N VAL A 232 -10.79 1.45 -15.75
CA VAL A 232 -11.67 2.50 -15.25
C VAL A 232 -11.52 3.72 -16.16
N HIS A 233 -12.58 4.09 -16.86
CA HIS A 233 -12.56 5.22 -17.78
C HIS A 233 -12.74 6.55 -17.04
N VAL A 234 -11.85 7.49 -17.33
CA VAL A 234 -11.87 8.87 -16.85
C VAL A 234 -12.05 9.79 -18.06
N PRO A 235 -13.28 10.26 -18.37
CA PRO A 235 -13.58 11.03 -19.57
C PRO A 235 -13.00 12.45 -19.46
N HIS A 236 -11.68 12.56 -19.64
CA HIS A 236 -10.93 13.82 -19.59
C HIS A 236 -9.92 13.84 -20.72
N GLY A 237 -10.17 14.68 -21.74
CA GLY A 237 -9.31 14.84 -22.90
C GLY A 237 -8.07 15.69 -22.64
N GLY A 238 -7.11 15.68 -23.58
CA GLY A 238 -5.92 16.54 -23.58
C GLY A 238 -4.77 16.08 -22.67
N LEU A 239 -4.93 15.02 -21.88
CA LEU A 239 -3.93 14.57 -20.91
C LEU A 239 -2.77 13.79 -21.54
N ALA A 240 -2.87 13.34 -22.78
CA ALA A 240 -1.77 12.71 -23.50
C ALA A 240 -0.57 13.66 -23.71
N HIS A 241 -0.85 14.97 -23.76
CA HIS A 241 0.15 16.04 -23.79
C HIS A 241 0.23 16.81 -22.47
N GLY A 242 -0.48 16.33 -21.43
CA GLY A 242 -0.58 16.98 -20.14
C GLY A 242 0.66 16.81 -19.26
N THR A 243 0.72 17.60 -18.21
CA THR A 243 1.70 17.44 -17.16
C THR A 243 1.27 16.34 -16.20
N ARG A 244 2.23 15.78 -15.46
CA ARG A 244 1.95 14.81 -14.38
C ARG A 244 0.89 15.32 -13.39
N GLU A 245 0.96 16.61 -13.06
CA GLU A 245 0.02 17.23 -12.13
C GLU A 245 -1.41 17.25 -12.70
N ALA A 246 -1.57 17.60 -13.97
CA ALA A 246 -2.87 17.58 -14.64
C ALA A 246 -3.45 16.16 -14.68
N VAL A 247 -2.63 15.15 -14.99
CA VAL A 247 -3.05 13.74 -14.99
C VAL A 247 -3.47 13.32 -13.58
N TRP A 248 -2.67 13.63 -12.56
CA TRP A 248 -3.00 13.32 -11.17
C TRP A 248 -4.32 13.95 -10.72
N GLN A 249 -4.52 15.23 -10.99
CA GLN A 249 -5.77 15.93 -10.64
C GLN A 249 -7.01 15.32 -11.31
N ALA A 250 -6.88 14.81 -12.52
CA ALA A 250 -7.97 14.16 -13.23
C ALA A 250 -8.32 12.77 -12.69
N VAL A 251 -7.31 11.96 -12.33
CA VAL A 251 -7.55 10.56 -11.89
C VAL A 251 -7.80 10.42 -10.39
N ARG A 252 -7.25 11.32 -9.57
CA ARG A 252 -7.39 11.30 -8.10
C ARG A 252 -8.82 11.12 -7.58
N PRO A 253 -9.84 11.86 -8.05
CA PRO A 253 -11.21 11.71 -7.56
C PRO A 253 -11.80 10.34 -7.90
N VAL A 254 -11.40 9.76 -9.03
CA VAL A 254 -11.85 8.43 -9.47
C VAL A 254 -11.20 7.35 -8.62
N ILE A 255 -9.89 7.45 -8.36
CA ILE A 255 -9.17 6.56 -7.44
C ILE A 255 -9.80 6.60 -6.05
N ALA A 256 -10.09 7.79 -5.53
CA ALA A 256 -10.75 7.93 -4.23
C ALA A 256 -12.16 7.30 -4.20
N ALA A 257 -12.89 7.36 -5.31
CA ALA A 257 -14.19 6.70 -5.44
C ALA A 257 -14.06 5.18 -5.46
N GLU A 258 -13.08 4.63 -6.19
CA GLU A 258 -12.80 3.18 -6.21
C GLU A 258 -12.38 2.66 -4.82
N ASN A 259 -11.52 3.40 -4.11
CA ASN A 259 -11.12 3.03 -2.75
C ASN A 259 -12.33 2.99 -1.80
N ARG A 260 -13.24 3.98 -1.88
CA ARG A 260 -14.50 3.95 -1.10
C ARG A 260 -15.36 2.74 -1.44
N ARG A 261 -15.53 2.42 -2.73
CA ARG A 261 -16.26 1.22 -3.17
C ARG A 261 -15.65 -0.07 -2.60
N GLY A 262 -14.32 -0.14 -2.54
CA GLY A 262 -13.59 -1.24 -1.91
C GLY A 262 -13.92 -1.35 -0.42
N THR A 263 -13.91 -0.25 0.32
CA THR A 263 -14.28 -0.20 1.74
C THR A 263 -15.75 -0.62 1.94
N ASP A 264 -16.67 -0.10 1.12
CA ASP A 264 -18.09 -0.47 1.17
C ASP A 264 -18.32 -1.96 0.85
N ALA A 265 -17.51 -2.54 -0.02
CA ALA A 265 -17.57 -3.97 -0.33
C ALA A 265 -17.16 -4.81 0.89
N VAL A 266 -16.10 -4.43 1.60
CA VAL A 266 -15.70 -5.09 2.85
C VAL A 266 -16.81 -5.00 3.89
N ALA A 267 -17.41 -3.82 4.09
CA ALA A 267 -18.51 -3.65 5.04
C ALA A 267 -19.70 -4.58 4.72
N ARG A 268 -20.14 -4.63 3.45
CA ARG A 268 -21.22 -5.55 3.02
C ARG A 268 -20.89 -7.04 3.24
N GLU A 269 -19.62 -7.39 3.06
CA GLU A 269 -19.15 -8.76 3.27
C GLU A 269 -19.20 -9.13 4.76
N LEU A 270 -18.79 -8.22 5.64
CA LEU A 270 -18.90 -8.37 7.08
C LEU A 270 -20.38 -8.50 7.54
N GLU A 271 -21.26 -7.64 7.03
CA GLU A 271 -22.71 -7.73 7.30
C GLU A 271 -23.30 -9.07 6.86
N THR A 272 -22.90 -9.56 5.69
CA THR A 272 -23.34 -10.86 5.18
C THR A 272 -22.85 -12.00 6.08
N ALA A 273 -21.60 -11.92 6.55
CA ALA A 273 -21.01 -12.90 7.46
C ALA A 273 -21.71 -12.89 8.82
N LEU A 274 -22.03 -11.71 9.35
CA LEU A 274 -22.79 -11.55 10.59
C LEU A 274 -24.16 -12.25 10.50
N GLY A 275 -24.90 -12.05 9.40
CA GLY A 275 -26.18 -12.71 9.16
C GLY A 275 -26.08 -14.24 9.05
N ARG A 276 -24.92 -14.78 8.68
CA ARG A 276 -24.63 -16.21 8.57
C ARG A 276 -23.99 -16.83 9.82
N LYS A 277 -23.74 -16.05 10.86
CA LYS A 277 -22.97 -16.45 12.05
C LYS A 277 -21.54 -16.90 11.75
N ALA A 278 -20.97 -16.42 10.65
CA ALA A 278 -19.58 -16.63 10.22
C ALA A 278 -18.76 -15.34 10.38
N PHE A 279 -18.88 -14.69 11.53
CA PHE A 279 -18.33 -13.38 11.83
C PHE A 279 -17.65 -13.42 13.20
N ALA A 280 -16.54 -12.70 13.33
CA ALA A 280 -15.84 -12.45 14.58
C ALA A 280 -15.60 -10.94 14.73
N ALA A 281 -15.78 -10.39 15.92
CA ALA A 281 -15.56 -8.98 16.20
C ALA A 281 -14.76 -8.75 17.49
N GLY A 282 -13.97 -7.68 17.49
CA GLY A 282 -13.09 -7.37 18.59
C GLY A 282 -11.88 -8.28 18.68
N VAL A 283 -10.89 -7.84 19.46
CA VAL A 283 -9.55 -8.45 19.50
C VAL A 283 -9.59 -9.91 19.93
N ASP A 284 -10.33 -10.25 21.00
CA ASP A 284 -10.33 -11.58 21.58
C ASP A 284 -10.93 -12.64 20.64
N GLU A 285 -12.09 -12.36 20.07
CA GLU A 285 -12.77 -13.31 19.20
C GLU A 285 -12.02 -13.49 17.87
N VAL A 286 -11.49 -12.39 17.31
CA VAL A 286 -10.70 -12.42 16.09
C VAL A 286 -9.38 -13.16 16.31
N TRP A 287 -8.70 -12.94 17.44
CA TRP A 287 -7.49 -13.65 17.82
C TRP A 287 -7.69 -15.17 17.85
N ARG A 288 -8.70 -15.64 18.59
CA ARG A 288 -9.01 -17.08 18.65
C ARG A 288 -9.31 -17.66 17.28
N SER A 289 -10.14 -16.96 16.48
CA SER A 289 -10.46 -17.39 15.12
C SER A 289 -9.24 -17.42 14.19
N ALA A 290 -8.30 -16.47 14.34
CA ALA A 290 -7.05 -16.42 13.60
C ALA A 290 -6.15 -17.61 13.95
N ARG A 291 -5.97 -17.91 15.24
CA ARG A 291 -5.20 -19.06 15.72
C ARG A 291 -5.75 -20.40 15.24
N GLU A 292 -7.07 -20.53 15.17
CA GLU A 292 -7.75 -21.70 14.62
C GLU A 292 -7.69 -21.79 13.08
N GLY A 293 -7.12 -20.79 12.40
CA GLY A 293 -7.05 -20.71 10.94
C GLY A 293 -8.43 -20.54 10.27
N ARG A 294 -9.44 -20.09 11.01
CA ARG A 294 -10.81 -19.94 10.55
C ARG A 294 -11.09 -18.64 9.81
N VAL A 295 -10.23 -17.65 9.96
CA VAL A 295 -10.41 -16.35 9.29
C VAL A 295 -10.16 -16.52 7.78
N ARG A 296 -11.10 -16.06 6.96
CA ARG A 296 -10.97 -15.98 5.51
C ARG A 296 -10.61 -14.55 5.07
N LEU A 297 -11.25 -13.55 5.67
CA LEU A 297 -11.00 -12.12 5.46
C LEU A 297 -10.86 -11.46 6.83
N LEU A 298 -9.78 -10.76 7.04
CA LEU A 298 -9.54 -9.89 8.19
C LEU A 298 -9.68 -8.43 7.74
N ALA A 299 -10.57 -7.68 8.36
CA ALA A 299 -10.68 -6.23 8.22
C ALA A 299 -10.15 -5.54 9.49
N VAL A 300 -9.25 -4.56 9.33
CA VAL A 300 -8.62 -3.83 10.43
C VAL A 300 -8.59 -2.35 10.09
N GLU A 301 -8.98 -1.49 11.04
CA GLU A 301 -8.79 -0.05 10.88
C GLU A 301 -7.29 0.30 10.85
N GLU A 302 -6.92 1.25 9.99
CA GLU A 302 -5.51 1.55 9.67
C GLU A 302 -4.66 1.88 10.90
N ASN A 303 -5.23 2.60 11.86
CA ASN A 303 -4.53 3.01 13.08
C ASN A 303 -4.99 2.24 14.33
N TYR A 304 -5.84 1.23 14.17
CA TYR A 304 -6.33 0.44 15.31
C TYR A 304 -5.19 -0.35 15.96
N ARG A 305 -5.15 -0.33 17.28
CA ARG A 305 -4.17 -1.03 18.13
C ARG A 305 -4.83 -1.49 19.41
N ALA A 306 -4.29 -2.55 19.97
CA ALA A 306 -4.74 -3.07 21.24
C ALA A 306 -3.56 -3.65 22.02
N THR A 307 -3.39 -3.18 23.25
CA THR A 307 -2.51 -3.81 24.24
C THR A 307 -3.35 -4.75 25.09
N VAL A 308 -2.92 -5.98 25.21
CA VAL A 308 -3.66 -7.06 25.88
C VAL A 308 -2.73 -7.90 26.74
N ARG A 309 -3.30 -8.69 27.63
CA ARG A 309 -2.62 -9.82 28.28
C ARG A 309 -3.42 -11.09 28.09
N GLY A 310 -2.73 -12.21 28.15
CA GLY A 310 -3.38 -13.52 28.11
C GLY A 310 -4.14 -13.80 29.41
N GLU A 311 -5.28 -14.45 29.26
CA GLU A 311 -6.05 -15.05 30.34
C GLU A 311 -6.23 -16.56 30.08
N ASP A 312 -6.67 -17.32 31.04
CA ASP A 312 -6.86 -18.78 30.91
C ASP A 312 -7.70 -19.13 29.67
N GLY A 313 -7.24 -20.10 28.90
CA GLY A 313 -7.96 -20.61 27.73
C GLY A 313 -7.79 -19.82 26.44
N ASP A 314 -6.67 -19.17 26.23
CA ASP A 314 -6.35 -18.36 25.04
C ASP A 314 -7.19 -17.07 24.87
N HIS A 315 -7.86 -16.64 25.92
CA HIS A 315 -8.57 -15.37 25.96
C HIS A 315 -7.62 -14.20 26.14
N LEU A 316 -7.97 -13.08 25.52
CA LEU A 316 -7.26 -11.82 25.64
C LEU A 316 -8.11 -10.80 26.40
N ILE A 317 -7.52 -10.19 27.41
CA ILE A 317 -8.15 -9.09 28.14
C ILE A 317 -7.33 -7.80 27.92
N PRO A 318 -7.97 -6.63 27.93
CA PRO A 318 -7.28 -5.35 27.83
C PRO A 318 -6.21 -5.22 28.94
N ALA A 319 -5.06 -4.64 28.57
CA ALA A 319 -3.96 -4.33 29.47
C ALA A 319 -3.41 -2.93 29.17
N GLU A 320 -2.68 -2.37 30.14
CA GLU A 320 -1.95 -1.12 29.93
C GLU A 320 -0.50 -1.40 29.49
N SER A 321 0.07 -0.46 28.74
CA SER A 321 1.48 -0.55 28.35
C SER A 321 2.36 -0.52 29.58
N GLY A 322 3.18 -1.57 29.76
CA GLY A 322 4.02 -1.75 30.95
C GLY A 322 3.48 -2.70 32.02
N ASP A 323 2.27 -3.23 31.87
CA ASP A 323 1.79 -4.33 32.72
C ASP A 323 2.66 -5.58 32.54
N LEU A 324 2.79 -6.38 33.60
CA LEU A 324 3.45 -7.69 33.52
C LEU A 324 2.67 -8.58 32.53
N ASP A 325 3.40 -9.21 31.60
CA ASP A 325 2.86 -10.05 30.54
C ASP A 325 1.95 -9.32 29.52
N ALA A 326 2.01 -7.97 29.45
CA ALA A 326 1.30 -7.23 28.44
C ALA A 326 1.94 -7.47 27.06
N ARG A 327 1.09 -7.81 26.09
CA ARG A 327 1.45 -7.90 24.67
C ARG A 327 1.04 -6.59 24.01
N GLU A 328 2.04 -5.79 23.65
CA GLU A 328 1.79 -4.55 22.94
C GLU A 328 1.47 -4.83 21.47
N ASP A 329 0.38 -4.23 21.00
CA ASP A 329 -0.07 -4.35 19.61
C ASP A 329 -0.32 -5.80 19.12
N ILE A 330 -1.16 -6.51 19.87
CA ILE A 330 -1.63 -7.87 19.47
C ILE A 330 -2.21 -7.90 18.05
N VAL A 331 -2.62 -6.75 17.52
CA VAL A 331 -3.16 -6.62 16.16
C VAL A 331 -2.12 -7.01 15.11
N ASP A 332 -0.83 -6.73 15.35
CA ASP A 332 0.25 -7.17 14.47
C ASP A 332 0.31 -8.70 14.38
N GLU A 333 0.26 -9.37 15.53
CA GLU A 333 0.26 -10.84 15.59
C GLU A 333 -0.99 -11.45 14.94
N ILE A 334 -2.17 -10.82 15.11
CA ILE A 334 -3.40 -11.25 14.44
C ILE A 334 -3.26 -11.16 12.92
N VAL A 335 -2.70 -10.05 12.42
CA VAL A 335 -2.45 -9.86 10.98
C VAL A 335 -1.49 -10.93 10.47
N GLU A 336 -0.39 -11.17 11.19
CA GLU A 336 0.58 -12.20 10.83
C GLU A 336 -0.04 -13.61 10.78
N GLN A 337 -0.77 -13.99 11.81
CA GLN A 337 -1.44 -15.28 11.89
C GLN A 337 -2.46 -15.47 10.76
N CYS A 338 -3.22 -14.42 10.42
CA CYS A 338 -4.16 -14.44 9.31
C CYS A 338 -3.46 -14.64 7.97
N LEU A 339 -2.35 -13.95 7.73
CA LEU A 339 -1.57 -14.09 6.50
C LEU A 339 -0.93 -15.47 6.36
N GLU A 340 -0.43 -16.06 7.46
CA GLU A 340 0.13 -17.43 7.47
C GLU A 340 -0.92 -18.48 7.12
N THR A 341 -2.15 -18.30 7.57
CA THR A 341 -3.26 -19.21 7.26
C THR A 341 -3.94 -18.91 5.91
N GLY A 342 -3.38 -17.97 5.12
CA GLY A 342 -3.87 -17.60 3.81
C GLY A 342 -5.19 -16.82 3.84
N ALA A 343 -5.44 -16.07 4.91
CA ALA A 343 -6.53 -15.12 4.97
C ALA A 343 -6.18 -13.85 4.17
N GLU A 344 -7.20 -13.25 3.57
CA GLU A 344 -7.09 -11.93 2.99
C GLU A 344 -7.09 -10.87 4.10
N VAL A 345 -6.15 -9.93 4.08
CA VAL A 345 -6.11 -8.82 5.04
C VAL A 345 -6.44 -7.52 4.33
N ARG A 346 -7.40 -6.77 4.86
CA ARG A 346 -7.85 -5.46 4.35
C ARG A 346 -7.74 -4.42 5.45
N PHE A 347 -6.96 -3.39 5.18
CA PHE A 347 -6.95 -2.19 6.00
C PHE A 347 -8.03 -1.23 5.50
N VAL A 348 -8.82 -0.72 6.43
CA VAL A 348 -9.93 0.20 6.16
C VAL A 348 -9.73 1.51 6.94
N PRO A 349 -10.27 2.63 6.46
CA PRO A 349 -10.18 3.90 7.18
C PRO A 349 -10.71 3.80 8.61
N ASP A 350 -10.10 4.55 9.53
CA ASP A 350 -10.54 4.62 10.92
C ASP A 350 -12.02 5.08 11.00
N GLY A 351 -12.76 4.47 11.91
CA GLY A 351 -14.19 4.70 12.06
C GLY A 351 -15.09 3.86 11.14
N THR A 352 -14.50 2.97 10.32
CA THR A 352 -15.27 2.04 9.48
C THR A 352 -15.83 0.85 10.28
N LEU A 353 -15.12 0.41 11.32
CA LEU A 353 -15.42 -0.80 12.12
C LEU A 353 -15.79 -0.47 13.57
N ILE A 354 -16.47 0.65 13.82
CA ILE A 354 -16.84 1.11 15.19
C ILE A 354 -17.59 0.00 15.94
N ASP A 355 -18.58 -0.62 15.33
CA ASP A 355 -19.41 -1.66 15.96
C ASP A 355 -18.62 -2.96 16.21
N ALA A 356 -17.50 -3.15 15.54
CA ALA A 356 -16.58 -4.27 15.70
C ALA A 356 -15.31 -3.90 16.47
N GLN A 357 -15.28 -2.73 17.12
CA GLN A 357 -14.14 -2.27 17.93
C GLN A 357 -12.83 -2.18 17.14
N GLY A 358 -12.88 -1.76 15.87
CA GLY A 358 -11.73 -1.52 15.02
C GLY A 358 -11.13 -2.76 14.31
N ILE A 359 -11.65 -3.98 14.58
CA ILE A 359 -11.19 -5.21 13.95
C ILE A 359 -12.32 -6.22 13.80
N ALA A 360 -12.42 -6.85 12.63
CA ALA A 360 -13.44 -7.87 12.34
C ALA A 360 -12.92 -8.96 11.40
N GLY A 361 -13.47 -10.15 11.52
CA GLY A 361 -13.16 -11.29 10.66
C GLY A 361 -14.38 -11.90 10.01
N VAL A 362 -14.29 -12.26 8.73
CA VAL A 362 -15.19 -13.20 8.06
C VAL A 362 -14.60 -14.60 8.20
N LEU A 363 -15.39 -15.51 8.74
CA LEU A 363 -14.96 -16.88 8.99
C LEU A 363 -15.26 -17.79 7.80
N ARG A 364 -14.49 -18.86 7.67
CA ARG A 364 -14.66 -19.89 6.61
C ARG A 364 -15.85 -20.79 6.90
N TYR A 365 -16.13 -21.04 8.17
CA TYR A 365 -17.20 -21.90 8.66
C TYR A 365 -17.58 -21.54 10.10
#